data_d2c7ea692cc6309587602aa2d379eade
#
_entry.id   d2c7ea692cc6309587602aa2d379eade
#
_cell.length_a   1.000
_cell.length_b   1.000
_cell.length_c   1.000
_cell.angle_alpha   90.00
_cell.angle_beta   90.00
_cell.angle_gamma   90.00
#
_symmetry.space_group_name_H-M   'P 1'
#
loop_
_entity.id
_entity.type
_entity.pdbx_description
1 polymer ?
#
loop_
_entity_poly.entity_id
_entity_poly.type
_entity_poly.pdbx_seq_one_letter_code
_entity_poly.pdbx_strand_id
1 'polypeptide(L)'
;KIPIFNSIYQNNSKIIQSKSLNLKLINNLNLKKVDTNKFPIVSLLKILPIKNSLFETILITVNDYFVYKFLNNKINFDELIYLIIKIINRKEFVKYKKIKPKSLDQIYKLKNYVSLKLNDLSV
;
A
#
# COMPACT_ATOMS: atom_id res chain seq x y z
N LYS A 1 2.29 -20.43 6.03
CA LYS A 1 1.65 -21.56 6.77
C LYS A 1 0.91 -21.08 8.01
N ILE A 2 1.46 -20.17 8.84
CA ILE A 2 0.84 -19.68 10.09
C ILE A 2 -0.51 -18.97 9.85
N PRO A 3 -0.67 -18.04 8.88
CA PRO A 3 -1.96 -17.41 8.63
C PRO A 3 -3.07 -18.40 8.25
N ILE A 4 -2.75 -19.40 7.43
CA ILE A 4 -3.70 -20.45 7.01
C ILE A 4 -4.10 -21.31 8.21
N PHE A 5 -3.14 -21.68 9.04
CA PHE A 5 -3.41 -22.45 10.26
C PHE A 5 -4.33 -21.66 11.21
N ASN A 6 -4.05 -20.40 11.44
CA ASN A 6 -4.86 -19.54 12.32
C ASN A 6 -6.28 -19.32 11.79
N SER A 7 -6.49 -19.31 10.47
CA SER A 7 -7.84 -19.20 9.88
C SER A 7 -8.68 -20.47 10.06
N ILE A 8 -8.03 -21.64 10.14
CA ILE A 8 -8.71 -22.93 10.32
C ILE A 8 -8.97 -23.24 11.81
N TYR A 9 -8.05 -22.83 12.70
CA TYR A 9 -8.06 -23.18 14.12
C TYR A 9 -8.26 -21.97 15.03
N GLN A 10 -9.21 -21.11 14.69
CA GLN A 10 -9.47 -19.83 15.38
C GLN A 10 -9.62 -19.88 16.90
N ASN A 11 -9.95 -21.05 17.48
CA ASN A 11 -10.26 -21.18 18.92
C ASN A 11 -9.46 -22.26 19.63
N ASN A 12 -8.41 -22.81 19.08
CA ASN A 12 -7.63 -23.83 19.72
C ASN A 12 -6.27 -23.33 20.18
N SER A 13 -5.95 -23.63 21.43
CA SER A 13 -4.65 -23.45 22.09
C SER A 13 -3.47 -24.20 21.43
N LYS A 14 -3.63 -24.68 20.20
CA LYS A 14 -2.55 -25.32 19.43
C LYS A 14 -1.66 -24.25 18.84
N ILE A 15 -0.52 -24.05 19.44
CA ILE A 15 0.53 -23.17 18.94
C ILE A 15 1.37 -23.97 17.95
N ILE A 16 1.44 -23.49 16.71
CA ILE A 16 2.47 -24.00 15.79
C ILE A 16 3.81 -23.46 16.28
N GLN A 17 4.64 -24.35 16.78
CA GLN A 17 6.06 -24.02 16.98
C GLN A 17 6.72 -23.87 15.62
N SER A 18 6.98 -22.63 15.19
CA SER A 18 7.90 -22.38 14.09
C SER A 18 9.31 -22.77 14.54
N LYS A 19 10.09 -23.36 13.64
CA LYS A 19 11.52 -23.59 13.92
C LYS A 19 12.13 -22.27 14.39
N SER A 20 12.89 -22.31 15.49
CA SER A 20 13.58 -21.14 16.01
C SER A 20 14.40 -20.47 14.87
N LEU A 21 14.32 -19.16 14.79
CA LEU A 21 15.11 -18.38 13.80
C LEU A 21 16.59 -18.71 13.98
N ASN A 22 17.21 -19.30 12.98
CA ASN A 22 18.64 -19.53 12.99
C ASN A 22 19.37 -18.23 12.67
N LEU A 23 19.78 -17.51 13.70
CA LEU A 23 20.49 -16.23 13.58
C LEU A 23 21.79 -16.33 12.75
N LYS A 24 22.44 -17.51 12.73
CA LYS A 24 23.63 -17.73 11.89
C LYS A 24 23.27 -17.69 10.39
N LEU A 25 22.14 -18.22 9.99
CA LEU A 25 21.65 -18.14 8.60
C LEU A 25 21.20 -16.71 8.25
N ILE A 26 20.62 -15.99 9.19
CA ILE A 26 20.20 -14.60 8.98
C ILE A 26 21.42 -13.66 8.89
N ASN A 27 22.44 -13.88 9.69
CA ASN A 27 23.68 -13.07 9.64
C ASN A 27 24.44 -13.21 8.31
N ASN A 28 24.19 -14.26 7.54
CA ASN A 28 24.76 -14.41 6.19
C ASN A 28 23.93 -13.71 5.10
N LEU A 29 22.80 -13.09 5.44
CA LEU A 29 22.03 -12.26 4.52
C LEU A 29 22.77 -10.94 4.28
N ASN A 30 23.16 -10.72 3.05
CA ASN A 30 23.79 -9.47 2.63
C ASN A 30 22.74 -8.37 2.47
N LEU A 31 22.23 -7.85 3.59
CA LEU A 31 21.22 -6.80 3.62
C LEU A 31 21.85 -5.47 3.19
N LYS A 32 21.35 -4.91 2.09
CA LYS A 32 21.74 -3.58 1.60
C LYS A 32 20.59 -2.61 1.74
N LYS A 33 20.92 -1.35 1.97
CA LYS A 33 19.93 -0.26 1.93
C LYS A 33 19.30 -0.19 0.53
N VAL A 34 17.98 -0.06 0.48
CA VAL A 34 17.28 0.07 -0.81
C VAL A 34 17.67 1.37 -1.49
N ASP A 35 18.05 1.28 -2.74
CA ASP A 35 18.30 2.44 -3.60
C ASP A 35 16.96 3.06 -4.02
N THR A 36 16.64 4.22 -3.47
CA THR A 36 15.40 4.93 -3.76
C THR A 36 15.37 5.57 -5.15
N ASN A 37 16.51 5.72 -5.82
CA ASN A 37 16.54 6.18 -7.21
C ASN A 37 16.11 5.04 -8.14
N LYS A 38 16.56 3.82 -7.84
CA LYS A 38 16.18 2.62 -8.58
C LYS A 38 14.75 2.15 -8.25
N PHE A 39 14.32 2.35 -7.00
CA PHE A 39 12.99 1.95 -6.51
C PHE A 39 12.25 3.14 -5.87
N PRO A 40 11.81 4.14 -6.67
CA PRO A 40 11.22 5.38 -6.14
C PRO A 40 9.96 5.13 -5.30
N ILE A 41 9.21 4.08 -5.60
CA ILE A 41 7.98 3.72 -4.87
C ILE A 41 8.24 3.46 -3.37
N VAL A 42 9.44 3.04 -2.99
CA VAL A 42 9.82 2.81 -1.59
C VAL A 42 9.82 4.12 -0.79
N SER A 43 9.98 5.26 -1.44
CA SER A 43 9.89 6.57 -0.80
C SER A 43 8.51 6.83 -0.18
N LEU A 44 7.44 6.17 -0.69
CA LEU A 44 6.09 6.28 -0.16
C LEU A 44 6.01 5.83 1.31
N LEU A 45 6.84 4.86 1.72
CA LEU A 45 6.88 4.41 3.11
C LEU A 45 7.21 5.53 4.09
N LYS A 46 7.96 6.55 3.65
CA LYS A 46 8.33 7.72 4.48
C LYS A 46 7.19 8.72 4.64
N ILE A 47 6.25 8.73 3.70
CA ILE A 47 5.13 9.68 3.69
C ILE A 47 3.83 9.09 4.22
N LEU A 48 3.79 7.78 4.44
CA LEU A 48 2.64 7.12 5.06
C LEU A 48 2.51 7.56 6.53
N PRO A 49 1.29 7.79 7.01
CA PRO A 49 1.04 8.06 8.41
C PRO A 49 1.41 6.85 9.29
N ILE A 50 1.93 7.10 10.49
CA ILE A 50 2.23 6.04 11.47
C ILE A 50 0.93 5.41 12.01
N LYS A 51 -0.15 6.20 12.07
CA LYS A 51 -1.47 5.76 12.55
C LYS A 51 -2.42 5.58 11.36
N ASN A 52 -3.34 4.63 11.48
CA ASN A 52 -4.36 4.39 10.47
C ASN A 52 -5.10 5.68 10.09
N SER A 53 -5.19 5.94 8.80
CA SER A 53 -5.79 7.14 8.26
C SER A 53 -6.58 6.85 6.98
N LEU A 54 -7.42 7.77 6.55
CA LEU A 54 -8.10 7.67 5.27
C LEU A 54 -7.15 7.83 4.06
N PHE A 55 -5.92 8.28 4.29
CA PHE A 55 -4.92 8.42 3.23
C PHE A 55 -4.53 7.07 2.60
N GLU A 56 -4.55 6.00 3.37
CA GLU A 56 -4.29 4.64 2.87
C GLU A 56 -5.36 4.20 1.88
N THR A 57 -6.63 4.56 2.12
CA THR A 57 -7.72 4.33 1.14
C THR A 57 -7.43 5.04 -0.19
N ILE A 58 -6.96 6.28 -0.13
CA ILE A 58 -6.58 7.04 -1.33
C ILE A 58 -5.42 6.35 -2.05
N LEU A 59 -4.36 6.00 -1.32
CA LEU A 59 -3.19 5.34 -1.90
C LEU A 59 -3.56 4.04 -2.61
N ILE A 60 -4.37 3.18 -1.97
CA ILE A 60 -4.82 1.93 -2.57
C ILE A 60 -5.65 2.20 -3.83
N THR A 61 -6.61 3.13 -3.76
CA THR A 61 -7.48 3.45 -4.91
C THR A 61 -6.69 4.00 -6.10
N VAL A 62 -5.72 4.88 -5.83
CA VAL A 62 -4.84 5.44 -6.88
C VAL A 62 -3.94 4.36 -7.47
N ASN A 63 -3.37 3.50 -6.63
CA ASN A 63 -2.56 2.36 -7.07
C ASN A 63 -3.36 1.44 -7.99
N ASP A 64 -4.54 0.99 -7.57
CA ASP A 64 -5.37 0.05 -8.33
C ASP A 64 -5.77 0.64 -9.69
N TYR A 65 -6.09 1.93 -9.72
CA TYR A 65 -6.43 2.62 -10.96
C TYR A 65 -5.28 2.62 -11.98
N PHE A 66 -4.06 2.99 -11.55
CA PHE A 66 -2.92 3.04 -12.46
C PHE A 66 -2.35 1.66 -12.77
N VAL A 67 -2.40 0.71 -11.84
CA VAL A 67 -2.06 -0.70 -12.12
C VAL A 67 -2.99 -1.27 -13.20
N TYR A 68 -4.29 -0.97 -13.13
CA TYR A 68 -5.22 -1.38 -14.18
C TYR A 68 -4.87 -0.77 -15.54
N LYS A 69 -4.50 0.52 -15.61
CA LYS A 69 -4.02 1.16 -16.84
C LYS A 69 -2.73 0.51 -17.37
N PHE A 70 -1.79 0.20 -16.49
CA PHE A 70 -0.55 -0.48 -16.84
C PHE A 70 -0.80 -1.87 -17.42
N LEU A 71 -1.64 -2.69 -16.76
CA LEU A 71 -1.99 -4.02 -17.23
C LEU A 71 -2.72 -4.02 -18.58
N ASN A 72 -3.42 -2.92 -18.91
CA ASN A 72 -4.05 -2.72 -20.23
C ASN A 72 -3.13 -1.99 -21.24
N ASN A 73 -1.83 -1.93 -20.97
CA ASN A 73 -0.81 -1.30 -21.85
C ASN A 73 -1.10 0.17 -22.20
N LYS A 74 -1.82 0.90 -21.31
CA LYS A 74 -2.12 2.33 -21.52
C LYS A 74 -1.02 3.25 -20.99
N ILE A 75 -0.22 2.78 -20.07
CA ILE A 75 0.94 3.47 -19.47
C ILE A 75 2.08 2.48 -19.28
N ASN A 76 3.32 2.97 -19.27
CA ASN A 76 4.50 2.16 -18.97
C ASN A 76 4.78 2.10 -17.44
N PHE A 77 5.79 1.32 -17.03
CA PHE A 77 6.09 1.11 -15.61
C PHE A 77 6.61 2.38 -14.92
N ASP A 78 7.42 3.18 -15.60
CA ASP A 78 7.96 4.43 -15.04
C ASP A 78 6.85 5.48 -14.89
N GLU A 79 5.93 5.56 -15.85
CA GLU A 79 4.74 6.40 -15.77
C GLU A 79 3.83 5.97 -14.62
N LEU A 80 3.63 4.65 -14.41
CA LEU A 80 2.85 4.12 -13.29
C LEU A 80 3.36 4.68 -11.96
N ILE A 81 4.66 4.54 -11.69
CA ILE A 81 5.28 5.01 -10.44
C ILE A 81 5.17 6.52 -10.31
N TYR A 82 5.50 7.25 -11.37
CA TYR A 82 5.43 8.71 -11.39
C TYR A 82 4.02 9.23 -11.12
N LEU A 83 3.01 8.65 -11.76
CA LEU A 83 1.62 9.08 -11.63
C LEU A 83 1.07 8.80 -10.22
N ILE A 84 1.37 7.63 -9.64
CA ILE A 84 1.00 7.33 -8.26
C ILE A 84 1.55 8.40 -7.32
N ILE A 85 2.88 8.65 -7.38
CA ILE A 85 3.54 9.62 -6.50
C ILE A 85 2.98 11.03 -6.70
N LYS A 86 2.77 11.45 -7.96
CA LYS A 86 2.23 12.77 -8.31
C LYS A 86 0.82 12.98 -7.75
N ILE A 87 -0.05 11.99 -7.89
CA ILE A 87 -1.46 12.11 -7.47
C ILE A 87 -1.60 12.12 -5.96
N ILE A 88 -0.97 11.20 -5.24
CA ILE A 88 -1.12 11.12 -3.78
C ILE A 88 -0.56 12.33 -3.04
N ASN A 89 0.37 13.08 -3.66
CA ASN A 89 0.95 14.31 -3.09
C ASN A 89 0.10 15.57 -3.35
N ARG A 90 -1.04 15.45 -4.04
CA ARG A 90 -1.95 16.59 -4.20
C ARG A 90 -2.48 17.08 -2.86
N LYS A 91 -2.58 18.39 -2.69
CA LYS A 91 -3.06 19.03 -1.45
C LYS A 91 -4.42 18.50 -1.01
N GLU A 92 -5.30 18.22 -1.96
CA GLU A 92 -6.63 17.67 -1.70
C GLU A 92 -6.61 16.28 -1.04
N PHE A 93 -5.56 15.48 -1.26
CA PHE A 93 -5.41 14.14 -0.70
C PHE A 93 -4.55 14.13 0.57
N VAL A 94 -3.53 14.97 0.65
CA VAL A 94 -2.62 15.04 1.80
C VAL A 94 -3.36 15.35 3.11
N LYS A 95 -4.46 16.11 3.07
CA LYS A 95 -5.29 16.40 4.27
C LYS A 95 -5.80 15.14 4.97
N TYR A 96 -6.04 14.06 4.21
CA TYR A 96 -6.57 12.79 4.73
C TYR A 96 -5.58 12.01 5.59
N LYS A 97 -4.29 12.37 5.59
CA LYS A 97 -3.28 11.78 6.49
C LYS A 97 -3.61 11.95 7.97
N LYS A 98 -4.37 12.98 8.30
CA LYS A 98 -4.76 13.32 9.68
C LYS A 98 -6.15 12.80 10.07
N ILE A 99 -6.88 12.20 9.13
CA ILE A 99 -8.27 11.79 9.35
C ILE A 99 -8.31 10.28 9.54
N LYS A 100 -8.68 9.86 10.76
CA LYS A 100 -8.90 8.46 11.07
C LYS A 100 -10.24 7.99 10.48
N PRO A 101 -10.31 6.80 9.85
CA PRO A 101 -11.58 6.24 9.37
C PRO A 101 -12.51 5.95 10.56
N LYS A 102 -13.77 6.36 10.44
CA LYS A 102 -14.81 6.17 11.48
C LYS A 102 -15.77 5.04 11.15
N SER A 103 -15.96 4.77 9.86
CA SER A 103 -16.88 3.73 9.37
C SER A 103 -16.45 3.21 8.01
N LEU A 104 -16.96 2.03 7.63
CA LEU A 104 -16.77 1.46 6.29
C LEU A 104 -17.42 2.35 5.22
N ASP A 105 -18.58 2.92 5.50
CA ASP A 105 -19.26 3.84 4.59
C ASP A 105 -18.39 5.05 4.22
N GLN A 106 -17.68 5.62 5.19
CA GLN A 106 -16.73 6.70 4.93
C GLN A 106 -15.59 6.27 4.00
N ILE A 107 -15.08 5.05 4.16
CA ILE A 107 -14.03 4.49 3.30
C ILE A 107 -14.57 4.32 1.87
N TYR A 108 -15.76 3.75 1.70
CA TYR A 108 -16.38 3.57 0.38
C TYR A 108 -16.68 4.90 -0.32
N LYS A 109 -17.24 5.88 0.40
CA LYS A 109 -17.48 7.22 -0.16
C LYS A 109 -16.19 7.88 -0.63
N LEU A 110 -15.12 7.77 0.16
CA LEU A 110 -13.83 8.31 -0.24
C LEU A 110 -13.24 7.58 -1.45
N LYS A 111 -13.32 6.25 -1.49
CA LYS A 111 -12.89 5.44 -2.64
C LYS A 111 -13.60 5.92 -3.92
N ASN A 112 -14.93 6.05 -3.87
CA ASN A 112 -15.72 6.49 -5.02
C ASN A 112 -15.35 7.92 -5.45
N TYR A 113 -15.18 8.83 -4.50
CA TYR A 113 -14.73 10.19 -4.77
C TYR A 113 -13.37 10.22 -5.49
N VAL A 114 -12.40 9.45 -4.98
CA VAL A 114 -11.06 9.36 -5.60
C VAL A 114 -11.15 8.77 -7.00
N SER A 115 -11.94 7.70 -7.19
CA SER A 115 -12.11 7.07 -8.51
C SER A 115 -12.72 8.03 -9.55
N LEU A 116 -13.72 8.82 -9.17
CA LEU A 116 -14.29 9.85 -10.04
C LEU A 116 -13.24 10.89 -10.41
N LYS A 117 -12.49 11.39 -9.43
CA LYS A 117 -11.41 12.36 -9.67
C LYS A 117 -10.31 11.83 -10.59
N LEU A 118 -9.99 10.55 -10.53
CA LEU A 118 -9.00 9.92 -11.40
C LEU A 118 -9.52 9.77 -12.84
N ASN A 119 -10.81 9.53 -13.02
CA ASN A 119 -11.43 9.46 -14.34
C ASN A 119 -11.49 10.83 -15.02
N ASP A 120 -11.74 11.90 -14.24
CA ASP A 120 -11.76 13.29 -14.74
C ASP A 120 -10.34 13.77 -15.16
N LEU A 121 -9.31 13.16 -14.61
CA LEU A 121 -7.93 13.39 -14.98
C LEU A 121 -7.60 12.62 -16.26
N SER A 122 -8.19 12.94 -17.39
CA SER A 122 -7.91 12.32 -18.70
C SER A 122 -6.39 12.18 -18.95
N VAL A 123 -5.82 11.11 -18.45
CA VAL A 123 -4.42 10.69 -18.64
C VAL A 123 -4.45 9.38 -19.43
#